data_c82b177fff0b67180336b6e3672da0fa
#
_entry.id   c82b177fff0b67180336b6e3672da0fa
#
_cell.length_a   1.000
_cell.length_b   1.000
_cell.length_c   1.000
_cell.angle_alpha   90.00
_cell.angle_beta   90.00
_cell.angle_gamma   90.00
#
_symmetry.space_group_name_H-M   'P 1'
#
loop_
_entity.id
_entity.type
_entity.pdbx_description
1 polymer ?
#
loop_
_entity_poly.entity_id
_entity_poly.type
_entity_poly.pdbx_seq_one_letter_code
_entity_poly.pdbx_strand_id
1 'polypeptide(L)'
;MVLFASGAFLLCVGIPFIGSYLYIHKPELFLQHDGTMLSRIQLTTTFYLRNGGVGFYGFPIEDEDCLDMMFSYIGLHWGIAAFIIIVAAITYAIYKASSEQNTVFLVLLFSFLVYGWAEVAPIYPVYSYFSLLLGYYIMNHKPFSLHIKGKTIAF
;
A
#
# COMPACT_ATOMS: atom_id res chain seq x y z
N MET A 1 -8.16 -3.71 -16.77
CA MET A 1 -8.06 -3.75 -15.29
C MET A 1 -6.62 -3.91 -14.81
N VAL A 2 -5.80 -4.80 -15.40
CA VAL A 2 -4.39 -5.01 -14.98
C VAL A 2 -3.59 -3.70 -14.98
N LEU A 3 -3.65 -2.92 -16.06
CA LEU A 3 -2.95 -1.63 -16.15
C LEU A 3 -3.36 -0.66 -15.05
N PHE A 4 -4.64 -0.63 -14.68
CA PHE A 4 -5.12 0.22 -13.59
C PHE A 4 -4.60 -0.25 -12.23
N ALA A 5 -4.64 -1.56 -11.95
CA ALA A 5 -4.12 -2.10 -10.69
C ALA A 5 -2.61 -1.90 -10.58
N SER A 6 -1.86 -2.13 -11.65
CA SER A 6 -0.41 -1.88 -11.69
C SER A 6 -0.08 -0.40 -11.58
N GLY A 7 -0.82 0.47 -12.26
CA GLY A 7 -0.63 1.92 -12.18
C GLY A 7 -0.92 2.44 -10.76
N ALA A 8 -2.04 2.04 -10.15
CA ALA A 8 -2.36 2.39 -8.77
C ALA A 8 -1.27 1.89 -7.80
N PHE A 9 -0.79 0.66 -7.99
CA PHE A 9 0.28 0.10 -7.18
C PHE A 9 1.56 0.94 -7.26
N LEU A 10 2.00 1.27 -8.47
CA LEU A 10 3.19 2.12 -8.68
C LEU A 10 3.03 3.50 -8.06
N LEU A 11 1.84 4.11 -8.18
CA LEU A 11 1.55 5.40 -7.54
C LEU A 11 1.54 5.28 -6.02
N CYS A 12 0.89 4.26 -5.46
CA CYS A 12 0.82 4.07 -4.00
C CYS A 12 2.21 3.83 -3.38
N VAL A 13 3.08 3.10 -4.09
CA VAL A 13 4.46 2.87 -3.66
C VAL A 13 5.32 4.12 -3.89
N GLY A 14 5.20 4.75 -5.06
CA GLY A 14 6.10 5.82 -5.48
C GLY A 14 5.84 7.17 -4.82
N ILE A 15 4.57 7.57 -4.71
CA ILE A 15 4.23 8.92 -4.24
C ILE A 15 4.78 9.25 -2.85
N PRO A 16 4.67 8.38 -1.83
CA PRO A 16 5.22 8.68 -0.51
C PRO A 16 6.72 8.97 -0.55
N PHE A 17 7.49 8.15 -1.25
CA PHE A 17 8.95 8.26 -1.29
C PHE A 17 9.44 9.36 -2.24
N ILE A 18 8.83 9.46 -3.43
CA ILE A 18 9.14 10.54 -4.38
C ILE A 18 8.70 11.88 -3.80
N GLY A 19 7.53 11.94 -3.17
CA GLY A 19 7.02 13.14 -2.50
C GLY A 19 7.96 13.60 -1.39
N SER A 20 8.42 12.69 -0.53
CA SER A 20 9.38 12.99 0.52
C SER A 20 10.73 13.46 -0.05
N TYR A 21 11.24 12.80 -1.09
CA TYR A 21 12.46 13.22 -1.78
C TYR A 21 12.33 14.63 -2.35
N LEU A 22 11.23 14.93 -3.04
CA LEU A 22 10.96 16.25 -3.59
C LEU A 22 10.78 17.30 -2.49
N TYR A 23 10.12 16.95 -1.39
CA TYR A 23 9.94 17.86 -0.26
C TYR A 23 11.27 18.27 0.38
N ILE A 24 12.25 17.36 0.44
CA ILE A 24 13.60 17.65 0.96
C ILE A 24 14.40 18.52 -0.01
N HIS A 25 14.35 18.19 -1.31
CA HIS A 25 15.28 18.81 -2.30
C HIS A 25 14.69 19.98 -3.06
N LYS A 26 13.37 20.12 -3.08
CA LYS A 26 12.64 21.19 -3.82
C LYS A 26 11.41 21.64 -3.04
N PRO A 27 11.59 22.17 -1.82
CA PRO A 27 10.46 22.57 -0.95
C PRO A 27 9.60 23.65 -1.61
N GLU A 28 10.15 24.45 -2.51
CA GLU A 28 9.42 25.47 -3.24
C GLU A 28 8.21 24.94 -4.03
N LEU A 29 8.23 23.68 -4.44
CA LEU A 29 7.09 23.05 -5.14
C LEU A 29 5.85 22.89 -4.23
N PHE A 30 6.05 22.96 -2.93
CA PHE A 30 5.01 22.71 -1.94
C PHE A 30 4.52 23.96 -1.21
N LEU A 31 5.20 25.11 -1.39
CA LEU A 31 4.91 26.35 -0.64
C LEU A 31 3.52 26.94 -0.91
N GLN A 32 2.88 26.58 -2.02
CA GLN A 32 1.58 27.13 -2.44
C GLN A 32 0.43 26.12 -2.28
N HIS A 33 0.69 24.96 -1.71
CA HIS A 33 -0.29 23.88 -1.63
C HIS A 33 -0.56 23.54 -0.16
N ASP A 34 -1.78 23.81 0.26
CA ASP A 34 -2.31 23.31 1.52
C ASP A 34 -3.22 22.12 1.24
N GLY A 35 -2.99 21.00 1.92
CA GLY A 35 -3.84 19.85 1.76
C GLY A 35 -3.40 18.62 2.53
N THR A 36 -4.32 17.71 2.74
CA THR A 36 -4.11 16.48 3.50
C THR A 36 -2.96 15.64 2.96
N MET A 37 -2.77 15.61 1.62
CA MET A 37 -1.68 14.85 1.01
C MET A 37 -0.32 15.46 1.33
N LEU A 38 -0.20 16.79 1.32
CA LEU A 38 1.03 17.48 1.69
C LEU A 38 1.40 17.20 3.14
N SER A 39 0.43 17.29 4.05
CA SER A 39 0.64 16.98 5.47
C SER A 39 1.19 15.55 5.65
N ARG A 40 0.68 14.58 4.90
CA ARG A 40 1.14 13.17 4.94
C ARG A 40 2.57 13.01 4.42
N ILE A 41 2.92 13.72 3.35
CA ILE A 41 4.30 13.76 2.83
C ILE A 41 5.23 14.41 3.86
N GLN A 42 4.81 15.49 4.50
CA GLN A 42 5.58 16.17 5.55
C GLN A 42 5.85 15.25 6.74
N LEU A 43 4.81 14.58 7.26
CA LEU A 43 4.92 13.62 8.36
C LEU A 43 5.86 12.46 8.01
N THR A 44 5.68 11.88 6.83
CA THR A 44 6.57 10.82 6.30
C THR A 44 8.02 11.30 6.23
N THR A 45 8.23 12.52 5.71
CA THR A 45 9.57 13.12 5.58
C THR A 45 10.20 13.41 6.93
N THR A 46 9.44 13.96 7.87
CA THR A 46 9.90 14.24 9.24
C THR A 46 10.33 12.96 9.94
N PHE A 47 9.53 11.90 9.85
CA PHE A 47 9.89 10.59 10.40
C PHE A 47 11.17 10.02 9.76
N TYR A 48 11.27 10.10 8.42
CA TYR A 48 12.45 9.67 7.66
C TYR A 48 13.72 10.41 8.11
N LEU A 49 13.66 11.74 8.22
CA LEU A 49 14.82 12.56 8.60
C LEU A 49 15.22 12.32 10.06
N ARG A 50 14.26 12.22 10.98
CA ARG A 50 14.52 11.96 12.41
C ARG A 50 15.26 10.65 12.62
N ASN A 51 14.92 9.62 11.87
CA ASN A 51 15.51 8.29 11.98
C ASN A 51 16.73 8.07 11.07
N GLY A 52 17.15 9.06 10.31
CA GLY A 52 18.33 8.98 9.44
C GLY A 52 18.12 8.07 8.21
N GLY A 53 16.88 7.84 7.80
CA GLY A 53 16.58 7.08 6.59
C GLY A 53 15.60 5.93 6.79
N VAL A 54 15.78 4.85 6.03
CA VAL A 54 14.99 3.61 6.10
C VAL A 54 15.82 2.51 6.76
N GLY A 55 15.32 1.97 7.87
CA GLY A 55 15.97 0.85 8.55
C GLY A 55 15.66 -0.50 7.90
N PHE A 56 16.57 -1.47 8.06
CA PHE A 56 16.31 -2.84 7.58
C PHE A 56 15.11 -3.48 8.29
N TYR A 57 15.03 -3.31 9.61
CA TYR A 57 13.91 -3.77 10.45
C TYR A 57 12.91 -2.66 10.80
N GLY A 58 13.08 -1.46 10.23
CA GLY A 58 12.27 -0.29 10.53
C GLY A 58 12.61 0.38 11.85
N PHE A 59 11.74 1.31 12.24
CA PHE A 59 11.90 2.13 13.45
C PHE A 59 10.61 2.11 14.28
N PRO A 60 10.71 2.20 15.61
CA PRO A 60 9.52 2.31 16.46
C PRO A 60 8.75 3.60 16.13
N ILE A 61 7.43 3.52 16.22
CA ILE A 61 6.55 4.68 16.15
C ILE A 61 6.35 5.20 17.57
N GLU A 62 6.55 6.49 17.76
CA GLU A 62 6.22 7.20 18.99
C GLU A 62 4.78 7.74 18.92
N ASP A 63 4.20 8.11 20.05
CA ASP A 63 2.80 8.56 20.13
C ASP A 63 2.50 9.81 19.28
N GLU A 64 3.53 10.61 18.97
CA GLU A 64 3.43 11.81 18.15
C GLU A 64 3.55 11.52 16.64
N ASP A 65 3.92 10.29 16.26
CA ASP A 65 4.14 9.92 14.87
C ASP A 65 2.82 9.53 14.21
N CYS A 66 2.55 10.14 13.06
CA CYS A 66 1.39 9.83 12.25
C CYS A 66 1.86 9.42 10.85
N LEU A 67 2.02 8.12 10.61
CA LEU A 67 2.32 7.56 9.29
C LEU A 67 1.05 6.99 8.68
N ASP A 68 0.24 7.84 8.06
CA ASP A 68 -1.08 7.47 7.55
C ASP A 68 -1.04 6.69 6.23
N MET A 69 0.00 6.88 5.42
CA MET A 69 0.12 6.17 4.15
C MET A 69 0.69 4.76 4.35
N MET A 70 -0.02 3.75 3.87
CA MET A 70 0.33 2.33 4.05
C MET A 70 1.78 2.00 3.68
N PHE A 71 2.26 2.44 2.52
CA PHE A 71 3.62 2.11 2.08
C PHE A 71 4.71 2.88 2.82
N SER A 72 4.41 4.12 3.28
CA SER A 72 5.30 4.83 4.21
C SER A 72 5.41 4.09 5.52
N TYR A 73 4.28 3.67 6.08
CA TYR A 73 4.23 2.91 7.32
C TYR A 73 5.03 1.61 7.20
N ILE A 74 4.79 0.81 6.16
CA ILE A 74 5.51 -0.45 5.94
C ILE A 74 7.02 -0.20 5.81
N GLY A 75 7.41 0.74 4.95
CA GLY A 75 8.83 0.98 4.65
C GLY A 75 9.61 1.58 5.81
N LEU A 76 9.00 2.48 6.58
CA LEU A 76 9.68 3.19 7.66
C LEU A 76 9.54 2.48 9.01
N HIS A 77 8.33 2.01 9.34
CA HIS A 77 8.08 1.38 10.64
C HIS A 77 8.43 -0.12 10.65
N TRP A 78 8.02 -0.88 9.63
CA TRP A 78 8.36 -2.32 9.55
C TRP A 78 9.68 -2.59 8.85
N GLY A 79 10.22 -1.61 8.13
CA GLY A 79 11.50 -1.64 7.47
C GLY A 79 11.51 -2.20 6.05
N ILE A 80 12.68 -2.09 5.42
CA ILE A 80 12.86 -2.44 4.00
C ILE A 80 12.62 -3.93 3.73
N ALA A 81 12.89 -4.80 4.68
CA ALA A 81 12.66 -6.24 4.52
C ALA A 81 11.16 -6.54 4.36
N ALA A 82 10.31 -6.01 5.27
CA ALA A 82 8.87 -6.15 5.18
C ALA A 82 8.30 -5.47 3.92
N PHE A 83 8.82 -4.30 3.57
CA PHE A 83 8.44 -3.57 2.38
C PHE A 83 8.65 -4.41 1.11
N ILE A 84 9.83 -5.01 0.93
CA ILE A 84 10.14 -5.87 -0.22
C ILE A 84 9.19 -7.07 -0.28
N ILE A 85 8.94 -7.73 0.86
CA ILE A 85 8.05 -8.89 0.93
C ILE A 85 6.63 -8.50 0.48
N ILE A 86 6.10 -7.40 0.98
CA ILE A 86 4.73 -6.95 0.66
C ILE A 86 4.62 -6.50 -0.79
N VAL A 87 5.60 -5.75 -1.29
CA VAL A 87 5.67 -5.34 -2.70
C VAL A 87 5.71 -6.57 -3.62
N ALA A 88 6.53 -7.57 -3.29
CA ALA A 88 6.61 -8.82 -4.04
C ALA A 88 5.28 -9.59 -4.01
N ALA A 89 4.64 -9.69 -2.84
CA ALA A 89 3.35 -10.35 -2.68
C ALA A 89 2.24 -9.69 -3.52
N ILE A 90 2.14 -8.36 -3.50
CA ILE A 90 1.15 -7.62 -4.30
C ILE A 90 1.46 -7.77 -5.79
N THR A 91 2.73 -7.67 -6.20
CA THR A 91 3.15 -7.86 -7.59
C THR A 91 2.76 -9.27 -8.09
N TYR A 92 3.03 -10.29 -7.27
CA TYR A 92 2.65 -11.67 -7.58
C TYR A 92 1.13 -11.83 -7.68
N ALA A 93 0.35 -11.21 -6.79
CA ALA A 93 -1.10 -11.24 -6.83
C ALA A 93 -1.68 -10.58 -8.09
N ILE A 94 -1.12 -9.44 -8.52
CA ILE A 94 -1.49 -8.79 -9.78
C ILE A 94 -1.19 -9.71 -10.97
N TYR A 95 0.01 -10.30 -11.01
CA TYR A 95 0.41 -11.22 -12.05
C TYR A 95 -0.52 -12.44 -12.13
N LYS A 96 -0.77 -13.09 -10.99
CA LYS A 96 -1.65 -14.25 -10.88
C LYS A 96 -3.08 -13.92 -11.31
N ALA A 97 -3.66 -12.85 -10.79
CA ALA A 97 -5.00 -12.40 -11.16
C ALA A 97 -5.12 -12.04 -12.64
N SER A 98 -4.05 -11.50 -13.22
CA SER A 98 -3.99 -11.23 -14.67
C SER A 98 -3.98 -12.51 -15.47
N SER A 99 -3.18 -13.50 -15.10
CA SER A 99 -3.09 -14.78 -15.80
C SER A 99 -4.39 -15.60 -15.71
N GLU A 100 -5.09 -15.50 -14.59
CA GLU A 100 -6.38 -16.16 -14.34
C GLU A 100 -7.58 -15.34 -14.87
N GLN A 101 -7.34 -14.16 -15.45
CA GLN A 101 -8.36 -13.21 -15.90
C GLN A 101 -9.37 -12.83 -14.81
N ASN A 102 -8.94 -12.86 -13.56
CA ASN A 102 -9.78 -12.59 -12.40
C ASN A 102 -9.98 -11.07 -12.21
N THR A 103 -10.91 -10.51 -13.00
CA THR A 103 -11.22 -9.08 -12.97
C THR A 103 -11.76 -8.62 -11.62
N VAL A 104 -12.54 -9.46 -10.94
CA VAL A 104 -13.13 -9.11 -9.63
C VAL A 104 -12.03 -8.90 -8.60
N PHE A 105 -11.07 -9.82 -8.52
CA PHE A 105 -9.95 -9.68 -7.62
C PHE A 105 -9.10 -8.43 -7.95
N LEU A 106 -8.86 -8.15 -9.24
CA LEU A 106 -8.12 -6.94 -9.66
C LEU A 106 -8.84 -5.64 -9.25
N VAL A 107 -10.18 -5.61 -9.32
CA VAL A 107 -10.98 -4.46 -8.86
C VAL A 107 -10.85 -4.29 -7.35
N LEU A 108 -10.96 -5.37 -6.59
CA LEU A 108 -10.80 -5.35 -5.13
C LEU A 108 -9.38 -4.91 -4.74
N LEU A 109 -8.37 -5.44 -5.41
CA LEU A 109 -6.98 -5.05 -5.19
C LEU A 109 -6.74 -3.57 -5.51
N PHE A 110 -7.29 -3.08 -6.63
CA PHE A 110 -7.22 -1.66 -6.98
C PHE A 110 -7.85 -0.78 -5.90
N SER A 111 -9.05 -1.11 -5.44
CA SER A 111 -9.75 -0.36 -4.39
C SER A 111 -8.96 -0.35 -3.08
N PHE A 112 -8.36 -1.49 -2.73
CA PHE A 112 -7.49 -1.62 -1.56
C PHE A 112 -6.24 -0.75 -1.67
N LEU A 113 -5.58 -0.73 -2.83
CA LEU A 113 -4.39 0.09 -3.06
C LEU A 113 -4.71 1.59 -2.97
N VAL A 114 -5.82 2.02 -3.58
CA VAL A 114 -6.29 3.41 -3.51
C VAL A 114 -6.61 3.81 -2.06
N TYR A 115 -7.26 2.93 -1.30
CA TYR A 115 -7.51 3.17 0.12
C TYR A 115 -6.21 3.20 0.93
N GLY A 116 -5.29 2.26 0.70
CA GLY A 116 -3.99 2.20 1.37
C GLY A 116 -3.06 3.37 1.04
N TRP A 117 -3.32 4.08 -0.06
CA TRP A 117 -2.63 5.32 -0.35
C TRP A 117 -2.94 6.42 0.67
N ALA A 118 -4.17 6.48 1.11
CA ALA A 118 -4.64 7.49 2.04
C ALA A 118 -4.61 7.02 3.51
N GLU A 119 -4.58 5.72 3.78
CA GLU A 119 -4.72 5.16 5.12
C GLU A 119 -3.79 3.97 5.36
N VAL A 120 -3.38 3.80 6.59
CA VAL A 120 -2.60 2.63 7.04
C VAL A 120 -3.49 1.45 7.43
N ALA A 121 -4.76 1.71 7.73
CA ALA A 121 -5.72 0.70 8.20
C ALA A 121 -5.76 -0.61 7.36
N PRO A 122 -5.55 -0.59 6.02
CA PRO A 122 -5.54 -1.81 5.21
C PRO A 122 -4.54 -2.88 5.63
N ILE A 123 -3.44 -2.51 6.28
CA ILE A 123 -2.41 -3.49 6.70
C ILE A 123 -2.63 -4.05 8.09
N TYR A 124 -3.51 -3.46 8.88
CA TYR A 124 -3.84 -4.02 10.19
C TYR A 124 -4.79 -5.22 10.04
N PRO A 125 -4.39 -6.43 10.47
CA PRO A 125 -5.22 -7.63 10.33
C PRO A 125 -6.59 -7.51 10.97
N VAL A 126 -6.69 -6.75 12.07
CA VAL A 126 -7.93 -6.53 12.82
C VAL A 126 -8.95 -5.73 12.02
N TYR A 127 -8.49 -4.84 11.12
CA TYR A 127 -9.35 -3.96 10.33
C TYR A 127 -9.41 -4.33 8.85
N SER A 128 -8.56 -5.28 8.41
CA SER A 128 -8.41 -5.59 6.99
C SER A 128 -8.68 -7.05 6.67
N TYR A 129 -9.93 -7.36 6.38
CA TYR A 129 -10.28 -8.64 5.73
C TYR A 129 -9.55 -8.83 4.39
N PHE A 130 -9.09 -7.74 3.79
CA PHE A 130 -8.38 -7.81 2.52
C PHE A 130 -6.99 -8.44 2.64
N SER A 131 -6.26 -8.21 3.72
CA SER A 131 -4.96 -8.88 3.96
C SER A 131 -5.12 -10.39 4.06
N LEU A 132 -6.22 -10.84 4.68
CA LEU A 132 -6.58 -12.27 4.73
C LEU A 132 -6.97 -12.80 3.35
N LEU A 133 -7.77 -12.03 2.61
CA LEU A 133 -8.18 -12.40 1.24
C LEU A 133 -6.99 -12.46 0.29
N LEU A 134 -6.07 -11.50 0.39
CA LEU A 134 -4.83 -11.47 -0.38
C LEU A 134 -3.96 -12.69 -0.08
N GLY A 135 -3.74 -12.99 1.20
CA GLY A 135 -3.00 -14.17 1.63
C GLY A 135 -3.64 -15.46 1.13
N TYR A 136 -4.95 -15.59 1.31
CA TYR A 136 -5.71 -16.73 0.79
C TYR A 136 -5.56 -16.87 -0.73
N TYR A 137 -5.71 -15.78 -1.49
CA TYR A 137 -5.60 -15.80 -2.95
C TYR A 137 -4.20 -16.19 -3.42
N ILE A 138 -3.16 -15.71 -2.76
CA ILE A 138 -1.78 -16.06 -3.07
C ILE A 138 -1.50 -17.55 -2.81
N MET A 139 -2.00 -18.09 -1.70
CA MET A 139 -1.70 -19.45 -1.25
C MET A 139 -2.56 -20.53 -1.93
N ASN A 140 -3.76 -20.18 -2.40
CA ASN A 140 -4.67 -21.16 -2.99
C ASN A 140 -4.54 -21.18 -4.51
N HIS A 141 -4.46 -22.42 -5.05
CA HIS A 141 -4.47 -22.66 -6.49
C HIS A 141 -5.88 -22.73 -7.09
N LYS A 142 -6.92 -22.67 -6.24
CA LYS A 142 -8.31 -22.68 -6.67
C LYS A 142 -8.94 -21.30 -6.45
N PRO A 143 -9.71 -20.77 -7.40
CA PRO A 143 -10.38 -19.49 -7.20
C PRO A 143 -11.32 -19.59 -5.99
N PHE A 144 -11.31 -18.54 -5.18
CA PHE A 144 -12.29 -18.42 -4.09
C PHE A 144 -13.67 -18.22 -4.70
N SER A 145 -14.61 -19.07 -4.34
CA SER A 145 -15.98 -18.96 -4.83
C SER A 145 -16.94 -18.64 -3.68
N LEU A 146 -17.66 -17.54 -3.84
CA LEU A 146 -18.69 -17.12 -2.88
C LEU A 146 -20.07 -17.44 -3.45
N HIS A 147 -20.85 -18.20 -2.71
CA HIS A 147 -22.23 -18.52 -3.10
C HIS A 147 -23.18 -17.48 -2.47
N ILE A 148 -23.72 -16.59 -3.31
CA ILE A 148 -24.71 -15.60 -2.87
C ILE A 148 -25.98 -15.81 -3.67
N LYS A 149 -27.10 -16.10 -2.98
CA LYS A 149 -28.44 -16.26 -3.57
C LYS A 149 -28.46 -17.16 -4.83
N GLY A 150 -27.79 -18.31 -4.77
CA GLY A 150 -27.77 -19.28 -5.88
C GLY A 150 -26.86 -18.91 -7.06
N LYS A 151 -26.10 -17.83 -6.96
CA LYS A 151 -25.04 -17.49 -7.91
C LYS A 151 -23.68 -17.73 -7.29
N THR A 152 -22.81 -18.42 -8.02
CA THR A 152 -21.39 -18.59 -7.64
C THR A 152 -20.59 -17.45 -8.24
N ILE A 153 -19.96 -16.66 -7.38
CA ILE A 153 -19.00 -15.63 -7.79
C ILE A 153 -17.61 -16.18 -7.45
N ALA A 154 -16.79 -16.42 -8.49
CA ALA A 154 -15.41 -16.83 -8.33
C ALA A 154 -14.51 -15.58 -8.21
N PHE A 155 -13.59 -15.60 -7.25
CA PHE A 155 -12.61 -14.55 -6.99
C PHE A 155 -11.21 -15.06 -7.29
#